data_004d277e757ace04595985580058baa2
#
_entry.id   004d277e757ace04595985580058baa2
#
_cell.length_a   1.000
_cell.length_b   1.000
_cell.length_c   1.000
_cell.angle_alpha   90.00
_cell.angle_beta   90.00
_cell.angle_gamma   90.00
#
_symmetry.space_group_name_H-M   'P 1'
#
loop_
_entity.id
_entity.type
_entity.pdbx_description
1 polymer ?
#
loop_
_entity_poly.entity_id
_entity_poly.type
_entity_poly.pdbx_seq_one_letter_code
_entity_poly.pdbx_strand_id
1 'polypeptide(L)'
;MTSPNQMLWSLIYRKLKGNRGNTMITVYEAERLTQIIRNKNNRTELNCENKMLSFDSNAQKIICADRRPNSYVGRKEEINLLPRLIAKYQAGNSFEAHLQAYITKNLGEGKNRSLDETILDGAEIEWLGNEVSCGVGMQRIDVMPSIMKNSQRAVVPIELKAVEADERNVIQIQRYVDWIEQYYIPNCQSDIQPVLITKKIEDKTTNNYRKLVNSFNRFNQTTNSRCNPLVFIEFSIIRNDLFFEKVTY
;
A
#
# COMPACT_ATOMS: atom_id res chain seq x y z
N MET A 1 21.91 -7.52 14.13
CA MET A 1 21.08 -6.50 13.44
C MET A 1 20.47 -7.16 12.20
N THR A 2 19.17 -7.35 12.18
CA THR A 2 18.46 -7.82 10.98
C THR A 2 18.53 -6.72 9.94
N SER A 3 18.98 -7.05 8.74
CA SER A 3 19.03 -6.11 7.61
C SER A 3 17.63 -5.50 7.40
N PRO A 4 17.49 -4.21 7.09
CA PRO A 4 16.21 -3.60 6.71
C PRO A 4 15.44 -4.42 5.66
N ASN A 5 16.17 -5.17 4.83
CA ASN A 5 15.64 -6.06 3.80
C ASN A 5 14.89 -7.28 4.36
N GLN A 6 15.30 -7.79 5.52
CA GLN A 6 14.63 -8.95 6.13
C GLN A 6 13.31 -8.56 6.80
N MET A 7 13.21 -7.33 7.29
CA MET A 7 11.97 -6.82 7.85
C MET A 7 10.86 -6.67 6.82
N LEU A 8 11.18 -6.13 5.64
CA LEU A 8 10.20 -5.94 4.58
C LEU A 8 9.61 -7.28 4.11
N TRP A 9 10.37 -8.38 4.19
CA TRP A 9 9.85 -9.72 3.94
C TRP A 9 8.71 -10.08 4.89
N SER A 10 8.80 -9.76 6.17
CA SER A 10 7.74 -10.06 7.13
C SER A 10 6.43 -9.32 6.84
N LEU A 11 6.50 -8.16 6.21
CA LEU A 11 5.33 -7.36 5.83
C LEU A 11 4.55 -7.97 4.65
N ILE A 12 5.25 -8.67 3.75
CA ILE A 12 4.66 -9.19 2.51
C ILE A 12 4.46 -10.72 2.50
N TYR A 13 5.10 -11.47 3.41
CA TYR A 13 5.12 -12.94 3.36
C TYR A 13 3.73 -13.58 3.41
N ARG A 14 2.77 -12.96 4.09
CA ARG A 14 1.41 -13.48 4.20
C ARG A 14 0.63 -13.42 2.90
N LYS A 15 0.97 -12.52 1.98
CA LYS A 15 0.41 -12.50 0.63
C LYS A 15 0.75 -13.78 -0.13
N LEU A 16 1.96 -14.29 0.11
CA LEU A 16 2.51 -15.45 -0.59
C LEU A 16 2.08 -16.76 0.06
N LYS A 17 1.57 -16.73 1.30
CA LYS A 17 1.20 -17.92 2.09
C LYS A 17 -0.28 -18.31 1.96
N GLY A 18 -1.09 -17.53 1.28
CA GLY A 18 -2.52 -17.82 1.10
C GLY A 18 -2.77 -18.73 -0.11
N ASN A 19 -3.85 -19.51 -0.07
CA ASN A 19 -4.37 -20.28 -1.22
C ASN A 19 -4.98 -19.35 -2.29
N ARG A 20 -4.31 -18.21 -2.56
CA ARG A 20 -4.74 -17.24 -3.58
C ARG A 20 -3.98 -17.52 -4.86
N GLY A 21 -4.68 -17.78 -5.94
CA GLY A 21 -4.07 -17.99 -7.25
C GLY A 21 -3.29 -16.78 -7.75
N ASN A 22 -3.77 -15.57 -7.45
CA ASN A 22 -3.13 -14.31 -7.84
C ASN A 22 -3.18 -13.30 -6.68
N THR A 23 -2.08 -12.60 -6.47
CA THR A 23 -1.97 -11.52 -5.48
C THR A 23 -1.30 -10.32 -6.13
N MET A 24 -1.87 -9.14 -5.94
CA MET A 24 -1.26 -7.89 -6.41
C MET A 24 -0.07 -7.55 -5.51
N ILE A 25 1.07 -7.29 -6.14
CA ILE A 25 2.28 -6.76 -5.49
C ILE A 25 2.69 -5.47 -6.18
N THR A 26 3.30 -4.55 -5.44
CA THR A 26 3.86 -3.33 -6.00
C THR A 26 5.19 -3.61 -6.68
N VAL A 27 5.69 -2.67 -7.47
CA VAL A 27 7.04 -2.76 -8.05
C VAL A 27 8.09 -2.85 -6.93
N TYR A 28 7.95 -2.08 -5.87
CA TYR A 28 8.84 -2.09 -4.70
C TYR A 28 8.86 -3.45 -3.99
N GLU A 29 7.70 -4.07 -3.82
CA GLU A 29 7.59 -5.43 -3.25
C GLU A 29 8.24 -6.48 -4.14
N ALA A 30 8.02 -6.39 -5.46
CA ALA A 30 8.61 -7.29 -6.45
C ALA A 30 10.14 -7.20 -6.48
N GLU A 31 10.70 -6.00 -6.49
CA GLU A 31 12.14 -5.78 -6.43
C GLU A 31 12.75 -6.38 -5.16
N ARG A 32 12.10 -6.16 -4.04
CA ARG A 32 12.57 -6.68 -2.76
C ARG A 32 12.51 -8.22 -2.69
N LEU A 33 11.45 -8.82 -3.20
CA LEU A 33 11.33 -10.28 -3.33
C LEU A 33 12.43 -10.83 -4.23
N THR A 34 12.66 -10.21 -5.37
CA THR A 34 13.71 -10.60 -6.31
C THR A 34 15.09 -10.53 -5.65
N GLN A 35 15.40 -9.47 -4.90
CA GLN A 35 16.66 -9.37 -4.16
C GLN A 35 16.83 -10.49 -3.14
N ILE A 36 15.78 -10.80 -2.38
CA ILE A 36 15.82 -11.89 -1.38
C ILE A 36 16.05 -13.24 -2.07
N ILE A 37 15.36 -13.51 -3.17
CA ILE A 37 15.52 -14.73 -3.96
C ILE A 37 16.95 -14.84 -4.48
N ARG A 38 17.50 -13.78 -5.09
CA ARG A 38 18.87 -13.74 -5.59
C ARG A 38 19.90 -13.98 -4.47
N ASN A 39 19.75 -13.29 -3.34
CA ASN A 39 20.66 -13.44 -2.21
C ASN A 39 20.68 -14.86 -1.63
N LYS A 40 19.54 -15.52 -1.60
CA LYS A 40 19.43 -16.91 -1.13
C LYS A 40 19.96 -17.93 -2.14
N ASN A 41 20.01 -17.57 -3.41
CA ASN A 41 20.42 -18.43 -4.51
C ASN A 41 21.75 -17.98 -5.14
N ASN A 42 22.59 -17.25 -4.40
CA ASN A 42 23.85 -16.68 -4.90
C ASN A 42 24.87 -17.71 -5.40
N ARG A 43 24.72 -18.98 -5.02
CA ARG A 43 25.57 -20.09 -5.44
C ARG A 43 24.92 -21.00 -6.49
N THR A 44 23.75 -20.63 -6.99
CA THR A 44 23.04 -21.42 -8.00
C THR A 44 23.20 -20.81 -9.38
N GLU A 45 22.98 -21.61 -10.42
CA GLU A 45 22.99 -21.14 -11.81
C GLU A 45 21.93 -20.05 -12.08
N LEU A 46 20.89 -19.97 -11.26
CA LEU A 46 19.83 -18.97 -11.34
C LEU A 46 20.34 -17.53 -11.03
N ASN A 47 21.48 -17.38 -10.42
CA ASN A 47 22.08 -16.08 -10.09
C ASN A 47 23.03 -15.56 -11.18
N CYS A 48 23.09 -16.17 -12.33
CA CYS A 48 23.97 -15.77 -13.41
C CYS A 48 23.30 -14.69 -14.27
N GLU A 49 23.74 -13.44 -14.15
CA GLU A 49 23.13 -12.28 -14.83
C GLU A 49 23.17 -12.37 -16.36
N ASN A 50 24.13 -13.15 -16.90
CA ASN A 50 24.38 -13.25 -18.34
C ASN A 50 23.81 -14.53 -18.98
N LYS A 51 23.18 -15.42 -18.20
CA LYS A 51 22.61 -16.66 -18.73
C LYS A 51 21.11 -16.53 -18.92
N MET A 52 20.63 -16.89 -20.08
CA MET A 52 19.21 -17.07 -20.32
C MET A 52 18.77 -18.41 -19.73
N LEU A 53 17.71 -18.38 -18.97
CA LEU A 53 17.13 -19.56 -18.35
C LEU A 53 15.78 -19.87 -18.99
N SER A 54 15.52 -21.15 -19.19
CA SER A 54 14.23 -21.64 -19.70
C SER A 54 13.75 -22.79 -18.83
N PHE A 55 12.44 -22.98 -18.78
CA PHE A 55 11.85 -24.15 -18.10
C PHE A 55 11.71 -25.28 -19.12
N ASP A 56 12.39 -26.42 -18.84
CA ASP A 56 12.20 -27.64 -19.57
C ASP A 56 11.03 -28.43 -18.97
N SER A 57 9.91 -28.46 -19.71
CA SER A 57 8.69 -29.14 -19.28
C SER A 57 8.82 -30.65 -19.20
N ASN A 58 9.74 -31.25 -19.95
CA ASN A 58 9.96 -32.70 -19.93
C ASN A 58 10.82 -33.12 -18.72
N ALA A 59 11.88 -32.38 -18.47
CA ALA A 59 12.74 -32.59 -17.31
C ALA A 59 12.23 -32.00 -16.02
N GLN A 60 11.14 -31.19 -16.07
CA GLN A 60 10.55 -30.46 -14.94
C GLN A 60 11.59 -29.63 -14.16
N LYS A 61 12.52 -29.01 -14.86
CA LYS A 61 13.59 -28.20 -14.25
C LYS A 61 13.93 -26.97 -15.07
N ILE A 62 14.58 -26.00 -14.42
CA ILE A 62 15.15 -24.83 -15.08
C ILE A 62 16.51 -25.22 -15.64
N ILE A 63 16.72 -24.92 -16.92
CA ILE A 63 17.97 -25.17 -17.67
C ILE A 63 18.52 -23.87 -18.24
N CYS A 64 19.81 -23.85 -18.51
CA CYS A 64 20.42 -22.78 -19.31
C CYS A 64 19.94 -22.87 -20.75
N ALA A 65 19.58 -21.74 -21.35
CA ALA A 65 19.13 -21.66 -22.73
C ALA A 65 20.16 -20.91 -23.59
N ASP A 66 20.46 -21.44 -24.77
CA ASP A 66 21.34 -20.78 -25.75
C ASP A 66 20.61 -19.67 -26.53
N ARG A 67 19.29 -19.70 -26.50
CA ARG A 67 18.43 -18.71 -27.17
C ARG A 67 17.51 -18.07 -26.16
N ARG A 68 17.18 -16.81 -26.40
CA ARG A 68 16.17 -16.10 -25.60
C ARG A 68 14.88 -16.92 -25.62
N PRO A 69 14.40 -17.39 -24.45
CA PRO A 69 13.12 -18.08 -24.40
C PRO A 69 12.03 -17.17 -24.95
N ASN A 70 11.00 -17.74 -25.54
CA ASN A 70 9.85 -16.98 -25.99
C ASN A 70 9.38 -16.09 -24.84
N SER A 71 9.48 -14.79 -25.01
CA SER A 71 8.99 -13.86 -23.99
C SER A 71 7.47 -14.04 -23.90
N TYR A 72 6.96 -13.97 -22.68
CA TYR A 72 5.51 -13.90 -22.49
C TYR A 72 4.96 -12.73 -23.32
N VAL A 73 4.18 -13.06 -24.33
CA VAL A 73 3.50 -12.10 -25.21
C VAL A 73 2.08 -11.80 -24.77
N GLY A 74 1.78 -12.00 -23.49
CA GLY A 74 0.49 -11.66 -22.93
C GLY A 74 0.17 -10.18 -23.05
N ARG A 75 -1.04 -9.82 -22.70
CA ARG A 75 -1.54 -8.45 -22.78
C ARG A 75 -0.59 -7.50 -22.05
N LYS A 76 0.11 -6.66 -22.79
CA LYS A 76 1.00 -5.60 -22.28
C LYS A 76 0.27 -4.27 -22.09
N GLU A 77 -1.03 -4.25 -22.31
CA GLU A 77 -1.83 -3.04 -22.16
C GLU A 77 -1.84 -2.58 -20.71
N GLU A 78 -1.63 -1.32 -20.51
CA GLU A 78 -1.78 -0.69 -19.22
C GLU A 78 -3.26 -0.74 -18.81
N ILE A 79 -3.56 -1.46 -17.73
CA ILE A 79 -4.94 -1.56 -17.25
C ILE A 79 -5.33 -0.21 -16.65
N ASN A 80 -6.26 0.47 -17.29
CA ASN A 80 -6.90 1.66 -16.73
C ASN A 80 -8.04 1.23 -15.79
N LEU A 81 -7.84 1.38 -14.49
CA LEU A 81 -8.81 1.01 -13.46
C LEU A 81 -9.93 2.04 -13.28
N LEU A 82 -9.68 3.28 -13.67
CA LEU A 82 -10.55 4.43 -13.37
C LEU A 82 -11.96 4.30 -13.94
N PRO A 83 -12.18 3.92 -15.22
CA PRO A 83 -13.54 3.78 -15.75
C PRO A 83 -14.37 2.74 -14.99
N ARG A 84 -13.74 1.63 -14.59
CA ARG A 84 -14.43 0.57 -13.83
C ARG A 84 -14.75 1.02 -12.40
N LEU A 85 -13.84 1.77 -11.77
CA LEU A 85 -14.05 2.35 -10.45
C LEU A 85 -15.24 3.32 -10.47
N ILE A 86 -15.28 4.22 -11.47
CA ILE A 86 -16.34 5.20 -11.65
C ILE A 86 -17.69 4.50 -11.87
N ALA A 87 -17.74 3.50 -12.74
CA ALA A 87 -18.97 2.74 -12.99
C ALA A 87 -19.49 2.07 -11.71
N LYS A 88 -18.62 1.51 -10.87
CA LYS A 88 -19.01 0.93 -9.59
C LYS A 88 -19.49 1.98 -8.59
N TYR A 89 -18.80 3.11 -8.52
CA TYR A 89 -19.21 4.24 -7.67
C TYR A 89 -20.62 4.72 -8.04
N GLN A 90 -20.87 4.95 -9.33
CA GLN A 90 -22.18 5.40 -9.84
C GLN A 90 -23.29 4.38 -9.60
N ALA A 91 -22.97 3.09 -9.68
CA ALA A 91 -23.90 2.00 -9.41
C ALA A 91 -24.11 1.71 -7.90
N GLY A 92 -23.45 2.43 -6.99
CA GLY A 92 -23.52 2.17 -5.55
C GLY A 92 -22.90 0.83 -5.12
N ASN A 93 -22.11 0.19 -5.98
CA ASN A 93 -21.46 -1.07 -5.69
C ASN A 93 -20.15 -0.87 -4.89
N SER A 94 -19.75 -1.88 -4.12
CA SER A 94 -18.45 -1.86 -3.43
C SER A 94 -17.30 -1.81 -4.43
N PHE A 95 -16.34 -0.91 -4.21
CA PHE A 95 -15.17 -0.70 -5.07
C PHE A 95 -13.86 -0.49 -4.30
N GLU A 96 -13.83 -0.79 -3.00
CA GLU A 96 -12.66 -0.57 -2.12
C GLU A 96 -11.39 -1.21 -2.71
N ALA A 97 -11.46 -2.46 -3.20
CA ALA A 97 -10.33 -3.11 -3.85
C ALA A 97 -9.87 -2.40 -5.16
N HIS A 98 -10.79 -1.74 -5.88
CA HIS A 98 -10.45 -0.96 -7.06
C HIS A 98 -9.80 0.38 -6.68
N LEU A 99 -10.30 1.01 -5.62
CA LEU A 99 -9.72 2.23 -5.05
C LEU A 99 -8.30 1.95 -4.54
N GLN A 100 -8.11 0.87 -3.80
CA GLN A 100 -6.82 0.42 -3.33
C GLN A 100 -5.84 0.18 -4.48
N ALA A 101 -6.26 -0.55 -5.51
CA ALA A 101 -5.46 -0.79 -6.70
C ALA A 101 -5.12 0.51 -7.46
N TYR A 102 -6.07 1.45 -7.54
CA TYR A 102 -5.85 2.75 -8.16
C TYR A 102 -4.80 3.56 -7.40
N ILE A 103 -4.93 3.69 -6.08
CA ILE A 103 -3.99 4.41 -5.23
C ILE A 103 -2.61 3.77 -5.30
N THR A 104 -2.53 2.45 -5.12
CA THR A 104 -1.25 1.71 -5.17
C THR A 104 -0.51 1.87 -6.50
N LYS A 105 -1.26 2.01 -7.62
CA LYS A 105 -0.68 2.16 -8.94
C LYS A 105 -0.24 3.58 -9.26
N ASN A 106 -0.95 4.58 -8.74
CA ASN A 106 -0.77 5.96 -9.19
C ASN A 106 -0.05 6.86 -8.16
N LEU A 107 0.06 6.44 -6.91
CA LEU A 107 0.73 7.22 -5.86
C LEU A 107 2.22 7.41 -6.21
N GLY A 108 2.65 8.65 -6.32
CA GLY A 108 4.02 9.03 -6.66
C GLY A 108 4.35 8.98 -8.16
N GLU A 109 3.39 8.62 -9.01
CA GLU A 109 3.58 8.53 -10.46
C GLU A 109 3.26 9.85 -11.19
N GLY A 110 2.82 10.88 -10.48
CA GLY A 110 2.42 12.17 -11.07
C GLY A 110 1.15 12.11 -11.93
N LYS A 111 0.43 10.97 -11.92
CA LYS A 111 -0.78 10.77 -12.73
C LYS A 111 -2.04 11.35 -12.09
N ASN A 112 -2.07 11.44 -10.77
CA ASN A 112 -3.13 12.10 -10.02
C ASN A 112 -2.51 13.07 -9.01
N ARG A 113 -2.49 14.34 -9.39
CA ARG A 113 -1.84 15.40 -8.61
C ARG A 113 -2.46 15.55 -7.22
N SER A 114 -3.78 15.50 -7.09
CA SER A 114 -4.44 15.64 -5.79
C SER A 114 -4.12 14.49 -4.85
N LEU A 115 -3.92 13.26 -5.36
CA LEU A 115 -3.48 12.12 -4.58
C LEU A 115 -2.06 12.34 -4.05
N ASP A 116 -1.14 12.73 -4.93
CA ASP A 116 0.26 12.94 -4.56
C ASP A 116 0.43 14.10 -3.57
N GLU A 117 -0.26 15.22 -3.80
CA GLU A 117 -0.23 16.38 -2.89
C GLU A 117 -0.81 16.07 -1.51
N THR A 118 -1.88 15.27 -1.43
CA THR A 118 -2.53 14.94 -0.15
C THR A 118 -1.77 13.91 0.67
N ILE A 119 -1.07 12.98 0.06
CA ILE A 119 -0.38 11.90 0.78
C ILE A 119 1.11 12.19 0.92
N LEU A 120 1.78 12.58 -0.17
CA LEU A 120 3.23 12.72 -0.19
C LEU A 120 3.69 14.13 0.22
N ASP A 121 2.93 15.17 -0.15
CA ASP A 121 3.29 16.56 0.13
C ASP A 121 4.75 16.88 -0.25
N GLY A 122 5.17 16.40 -1.43
CA GLY A 122 6.52 16.56 -1.95
C GLY A 122 7.58 15.61 -1.39
N ALA A 123 7.19 14.60 -0.61
CA ALA A 123 8.09 13.54 -0.16
C ALA A 123 8.34 12.51 -1.28
N GLU A 124 9.50 11.85 -1.22
CA GLU A 124 9.84 10.72 -2.10
C GLU A 124 9.44 9.39 -1.47
N ILE A 125 8.96 8.45 -2.29
CA ILE A 125 8.60 7.11 -1.85
C ILE A 125 9.87 6.24 -1.85
N GLU A 126 10.28 5.76 -0.67
CA GLU A 126 11.35 4.77 -0.54
C GLU A 126 10.82 3.33 -0.73
N TRP A 127 9.59 3.10 -0.33
CA TRP A 127 8.93 1.81 -0.43
C TRP A 127 7.41 1.99 -0.38
N LEU A 128 6.70 1.13 -1.07
CA LEU A 128 5.24 1.10 -1.09
C LEU A 128 4.74 -0.33 -0.98
N GLY A 129 4.00 -0.61 0.08
CA GLY A 129 3.34 -1.88 0.31
C GLY A 129 1.84 -1.81 0.07
N ASN A 130 1.27 -2.91 -0.41
CA ASN A 130 -0.15 -3.12 -0.59
C ASN A 130 -0.62 -4.29 0.26
N GLU A 131 -1.75 -4.21 0.97
CA GLU A 131 -2.20 -5.24 1.92
C GLU A 131 -1.08 -5.68 2.89
N VAL A 132 -0.42 -4.73 3.52
CA VAL A 132 0.74 -4.99 4.39
C VAL A 132 0.28 -5.71 5.66
N SER A 133 0.90 -6.86 5.95
CA SER A 133 0.55 -7.63 7.14
C SER A 133 0.91 -6.89 8.42
N CYS A 134 -0.05 -6.73 9.31
CA CYS A 134 0.15 -6.18 10.64
C CYS A 134 -0.59 -7.02 11.68
N GLY A 135 0.13 -7.36 12.75
CA GLY A 135 -0.43 -8.06 13.91
C GLY A 135 -0.88 -9.50 13.68
N VAL A 136 -1.52 -10.03 14.70
CA VAL A 136 -2.11 -11.36 14.73
C VAL A 136 -3.54 -11.29 14.17
N GLY A 137 -4.03 -12.37 13.57
CA GLY A 137 -5.42 -12.44 13.09
C GLY A 137 -5.66 -11.93 11.67
N MET A 138 -4.63 -11.93 10.83
CA MET A 138 -4.73 -11.56 9.41
C MET A 138 -5.10 -10.08 9.15
N GLN A 139 -4.84 -9.20 10.11
CA GLN A 139 -5.00 -7.75 9.90
C GLN A 139 -4.03 -7.27 8.83
N ARG A 140 -4.48 -6.33 8.01
CA ARG A 140 -3.70 -5.75 6.93
C ARG A 140 -3.93 -4.26 6.87
N ILE A 141 -2.86 -3.53 6.60
CA ILE A 141 -2.90 -2.13 6.23
C ILE A 141 -3.13 -2.09 4.72
N ASP A 142 -4.13 -1.39 4.25
CA ASP A 142 -4.50 -1.40 2.83
C ASP A 142 -3.37 -0.93 1.93
N VAL A 143 -2.78 0.23 2.24
CA VAL A 143 -1.61 0.77 1.56
C VAL A 143 -0.66 1.35 2.60
N MET A 144 0.64 1.07 2.48
CA MET A 144 1.64 1.59 3.41
C MET A 144 2.89 2.04 2.68
N PRO A 145 3.02 3.32 2.29
CA PRO A 145 4.28 3.88 1.84
C PRO A 145 5.22 4.18 3.01
N SER A 146 6.52 4.01 2.80
CA SER A 146 7.59 4.67 3.54
C SER A 146 8.10 5.82 2.69
N ILE A 147 8.07 7.02 3.23
CA ILE A 147 8.40 8.25 2.53
C ILE A 147 9.56 8.97 3.19
N MET A 148 10.29 9.74 2.39
CA MET A 148 11.41 10.56 2.83
C MET A 148 11.19 12.01 2.41
N LYS A 149 11.22 12.93 3.37
CA LYS A 149 11.17 14.37 3.14
C LYS A 149 12.21 15.07 4.01
N ASN A 150 13.09 15.87 3.41
CA ASN A 150 14.13 16.63 4.14
C ASN A 150 14.95 15.75 5.11
N SER A 151 15.36 14.55 4.69
CA SER A 151 16.08 13.56 5.51
C SER A 151 15.28 13.01 6.72
N GLN A 152 14.01 13.30 6.81
CA GLN A 152 13.09 12.70 7.80
C GLN A 152 12.25 11.61 7.12
N ARG A 153 12.26 10.44 7.72
CA ARG A 153 11.47 9.29 7.25
C ARG A 153 10.16 9.21 7.99
N ALA A 154 9.08 8.95 7.26
CA ALA A 154 7.80 8.59 7.82
C ALA A 154 7.23 7.34 7.18
N VAL A 155 6.62 6.48 7.99
CA VAL A 155 5.78 5.38 7.51
C VAL A 155 4.31 5.83 7.56
N VAL A 156 3.58 5.61 6.47
CA VAL A 156 2.23 6.12 6.29
C VAL A 156 1.23 4.96 6.20
N PRO A 157 0.71 4.44 7.32
CA PRO A 157 -0.38 3.45 7.26
C PRO A 157 -1.66 4.12 6.77
N ILE A 158 -2.19 3.64 5.66
CA ILE A 158 -3.40 4.16 5.02
C ILE A 158 -4.51 3.13 5.15
N GLU A 159 -5.64 3.53 5.74
CA GLU A 159 -6.90 2.81 5.70
C GLU A 159 -7.80 3.41 4.63
N LEU A 160 -8.43 2.56 3.82
CA LEU A 160 -9.31 2.95 2.73
C LEU A 160 -10.74 2.52 3.00
N LYS A 161 -11.69 3.41 2.72
CA LYS A 161 -13.10 3.07 2.71
C LYS A 161 -13.78 3.63 1.45
N ALA A 162 -14.46 2.77 0.73
CA ALA A 162 -15.27 3.18 -0.43
C ALA A 162 -16.59 3.87 -0.03
N VAL A 163 -16.85 3.98 1.26
CA VAL A 163 -18.01 4.61 1.89
C VAL A 163 -17.56 5.74 2.82
N GLU A 164 -18.49 6.47 3.39
CA GLU A 164 -18.21 7.48 4.42
C GLU A 164 -17.57 6.83 5.66
N ALA A 165 -16.71 7.58 6.33
CA ALA A 165 -16.01 7.15 7.54
C ALA A 165 -16.95 7.02 8.75
N ASP A 166 -16.59 6.12 9.65
CA ASP A 166 -17.14 6.06 11.01
C ASP A 166 -16.03 5.88 12.06
N GLU A 167 -16.41 5.96 13.35
CA GLU A 167 -15.45 5.84 14.47
C GLU A 167 -14.68 4.51 14.51
N ARG A 168 -15.20 3.42 13.90
CA ARG A 168 -14.53 2.11 13.87
C ARG A 168 -13.30 2.14 13.00
N ASN A 169 -13.25 3.01 12.00
CA ASN A 169 -12.08 3.18 11.15
C ASN A 169 -10.90 3.74 11.94
N VAL A 170 -11.15 4.63 12.90
CA VAL A 170 -10.11 5.18 13.78
C VAL A 170 -9.55 4.10 14.70
N ILE A 171 -10.41 3.23 15.23
CA ILE A 171 -9.98 2.07 16.05
C ILE A 171 -9.09 1.12 15.22
N GLN A 172 -9.40 0.95 13.95
CA GLN A 172 -8.60 0.13 13.05
C GLN A 172 -7.21 0.75 12.83
N ILE A 173 -7.16 2.06 12.57
CA ILE A 173 -5.89 2.81 12.43
C ILE A 173 -5.07 2.75 13.72
N GLN A 174 -5.68 2.87 14.90
CA GLN A 174 -4.98 2.74 16.18
C GLN A 174 -4.24 1.41 16.27
N ARG A 175 -4.87 0.30 15.88
CA ARG A 175 -4.21 -1.02 15.86
C ARG A 175 -3.02 -1.08 14.91
N TYR A 176 -3.08 -0.35 13.78
CA TYR A 176 -1.96 -0.25 12.85
C TYR A 176 -0.79 0.49 13.48
N VAL A 177 -1.08 1.64 14.12
CA VAL A 177 -0.08 2.44 14.81
C VAL A 177 0.58 1.63 15.93
N ASP A 178 -0.20 0.99 16.80
CA ASP A 178 0.30 0.17 17.90
C ASP A 178 1.26 -0.93 17.40
N TRP A 179 0.88 -1.58 16.29
CA TRP A 179 1.71 -2.62 15.70
C TRP A 179 3.00 -2.05 15.08
N ILE A 180 2.91 -0.91 14.37
CA ILE A 180 4.05 -0.25 13.75
C ILE A 180 5.03 0.20 14.84
N GLU A 181 4.56 0.81 15.90
CA GLU A 181 5.39 1.23 17.05
C GLU A 181 6.12 0.06 17.68
N GLN A 182 5.44 -1.04 17.89
CA GLN A 182 6.00 -2.20 18.57
C GLN A 182 6.99 -2.99 17.69
N TYR A 183 6.71 -3.15 16.40
CA TYR A 183 7.43 -4.10 15.55
C TYR A 183 8.20 -3.48 14.39
N TYR A 184 7.76 -2.33 13.87
CA TYR A 184 8.40 -1.70 12.73
C TYR A 184 9.44 -0.65 13.18
N ILE A 185 9.04 0.30 14.00
CA ILE A 185 9.88 1.42 14.44
C ILE A 185 11.20 0.99 15.10
N PRO A 186 11.24 -0.04 15.97
CA PRO A 186 12.51 -0.47 16.59
C PRO A 186 13.59 -0.89 15.60
N ASN A 187 13.19 -1.29 14.41
CA ASN A 187 14.10 -1.77 13.36
C ASN A 187 14.26 -0.78 12.20
N CYS A 188 13.32 0.13 12.02
CA CYS A 188 13.34 1.14 10.98
C CYS A 188 12.88 2.48 11.56
N GLN A 189 13.84 3.25 12.08
CA GLN A 189 13.53 4.52 12.73
C GLN A 189 12.82 5.46 11.75
N SER A 190 11.59 5.83 12.08
CA SER A 190 10.72 6.71 11.30
C SER A 190 9.63 7.29 12.19
N ASP A 191 9.04 8.38 11.74
CA ASP A 191 7.77 8.85 12.27
C ASP A 191 6.61 8.04 11.68
N ILE A 192 5.43 8.12 12.30
CA ILE A 192 4.22 7.47 11.80
C ILE A 192 3.24 8.57 11.40
N GLN A 193 2.78 8.53 10.16
CA GLN A 193 1.75 9.44 9.65
C GLN A 193 0.49 8.64 9.28
N PRO A 194 -0.44 8.42 10.21
CA PRO A 194 -1.66 7.67 9.91
C PRO A 194 -2.58 8.48 9.00
N VAL A 195 -3.19 7.78 8.02
CA VAL A 195 -4.07 8.38 7.02
C VAL A 195 -5.34 7.55 6.91
N LEU A 196 -6.50 8.22 6.92
CA LEU A 196 -7.79 7.66 6.59
C LEU A 196 -8.29 8.29 5.28
N ILE A 197 -8.57 7.46 4.27
CA ILE A 197 -9.14 7.92 3.00
C ILE A 197 -10.53 7.33 2.83
N THR A 198 -11.54 8.18 2.68
CA THR A 198 -12.92 7.73 2.54
C THR A 198 -13.68 8.52 1.48
N LYS A 199 -14.84 8.02 1.10
CA LYS A 199 -15.78 8.81 0.30
C LYS A 199 -16.11 10.10 1.04
N LYS A 200 -16.25 11.19 0.29
CA LYS A 200 -16.67 12.49 0.81
C LYS A 200 -17.96 12.39 1.61
N ILE A 201 -17.95 12.99 2.79
CA ILE A 201 -19.13 13.11 3.67
C ILE A 201 -19.87 14.37 3.26
N GLU A 202 -21.07 14.18 2.74
CA GLU A 202 -21.88 15.29 2.21
C GLU A 202 -22.46 16.14 3.34
N ASP A 203 -22.94 15.52 4.42
CA ASP A 203 -23.52 16.23 5.56
C ASP A 203 -22.64 16.11 6.81
N LYS A 204 -21.84 17.15 7.05
CA LYS A 204 -20.97 17.28 8.21
C LYS A 204 -21.68 17.80 9.49
N THR A 205 -22.99 18.01 9.43
CA THR A 205 -23.78 18.43 10.62
C THR A 205 -24.31 17.27 11.43
N THR A 206 -24.20 16.06 10.90
CA THR A 206 -24.73 14.83 11.50
C THR A 206 -24.06 14.46 12.81
N ASN A 207 -24.81 13.74 13.67
CA ASN A 207 -24.25 13.21 14.90
C ASN A 207 -23.11 12.18 14.64
N ASN A 208 -23.19 11.44 13.52
CA ASN A 208 -22.15 10.50 13.12
C ASN A 208 -20.84 11.23 12.78
N TYR A 209 -20.90 12.35 12.06
CA TYR A 209 -19.71 13.15 11.79
C TYR A 209 -19.11 13.72 13.08
N ARG A 210 -19.93 14.20 14.02
CA ARG A 210 -19.43 14.67 15.32
C ARG A 210 -18.72 13.57 16.12
N LYS A 211 -19.27 12.35 16.13
CA LYS A 211 -18.62 11.19 16.77
C LYS A 211 -17.29 10.85 16.09
N LEU A 212 -17.25 10.89 14.77
CA LEU A 212 -16.02 10.65 14.00
C LEU A 212 -14.94 11.69 14.37
N VAL A 213 -15.26 12.98 14.35
CA VAL A 213 -14.32 14.06 14.74
C VAL A 213 -13.86 13.89 16.19
N ASN A 214 -14.75 13.55 17.11
CA ASN A 214 -14.37 13.26 18.49
C ASN A 214 -13.40 12.06 18.58
N SER A 215 -13.57 11.06 17.74
CA SER A 215 -12.64 9.91 17.70
C SER A 215 -11.26 10.30 17.16
N PHE A 216 -11.19 11.20 16.15
CA PHE A 216 -9.92 11.75 15.66
C PHE A 216 -9.20 12.55 16.75
N ASN A 217 -9.91 13.42 17.45
CA ASN A 217 -9.34 14.22 18.54
C ASN A 217 -8.80 13.32 19.67
N ARG A 218 -9.56 12.29 20.04
CA ARG A 218 -9.11 11.30 21.05
C ARG A 218 -7.86 10.57 20.57
N PHE A 219 -7.84 10.10 19.33
CA PHE A 219 -6.66 9.46 18.75
C PHE A 219 -5.44 10.36 18.85
N ASN A 220 -5.54 11.61 18.40
CA ASN A 220 -4.44 12.57 18.39
C ASN A 220 -3.93 12.92 19.81
N GLN A 221 -4.78 12.82 20.84
CA GLN A 221 -4.40 13.08 22.23
C GLN A 221 -3.72 11.86 22.91
N THR A 222 -3.97 10.65 22.42
CA THR A 222 -3.50 9.41 23.05
C THR A 222 -2.27 8.80 22.38
N THR A 223 -1.91 9.26 21.17
CA THR A 223 -0.73 8.78 20.44
C THR A 223 0.57 9.33 21.02
N ASN A 224 1.65 8.57 20.85
CA ASN A 224 2.96 8.96 21.34
C ASN A 224 3.62 10.05 20.45
N SER A 225 4.79 10.56 20.88
CA SER A 225 5.49 11.66 20.22
C SER A 225 6.00 11.38 18.81
N ARG A 226 6.05 10.12 18.38
CA ARG A 226 6.45 9.74 17.01
C ARG A 226 5.28 9.56 16.05
N CYS A 227 4.07 9.53 16.57
CA CYS A 227 2.87 9.44 15.76
C CYS A 227 2.33 10.85 15.52
N ASN A 228 2.34 11.27 14.28
CA ASN A 228 1.74 12.53 13.85
C ASN A 228 0.21 12.47 13.97
N PRO A 229 -0.47 13.62 14.05
CA PRO A 229 -1.92 13.67 14.01
C PRO A 229 -2.48 12.94 12.78
N LEU A 230 -3.61 12.25 12.95
CA LEU A 230 -4.28 11.55 11.88
C LEU A 230 -4.67 12.49 10.75
N VAL A 231 -4.29 12.16 9.53
CA VAL A 231 -4.70 12.89 8.34
C VAL A 231 -5.98 12.26 7.80
N PHE A 232 -7.03 13.05 7.69
CA PHE A 232 -8.28 12.63 7.09
C PHE A 232 -8.37 13.18 5.66
N ILE A 233 -8.57 12.28 4.70
CA ILE A 233 -8.68 12.59 3.27
C ILE A 233 -10.04 12.11 2.78
N GLU A 234 -10.77 12.98 2.13
CA GLU A 234 -11.99 12.63 1.42
C GLU A 234 -11.71 12.53 -0.09
N PHE A 235 -12.25 11.50 -0.73
CA PHE A 235 -12.25 11.45 -2.19
C PHE A 235 -13.64 11.67 -2.76
N SER A 236 -13.68 12.26 -3.94
CA SER A 236 -14.88 12.47 -4.76
C SER A 236 -14.58 12.16 -6.22
N ILE A 237 -15.62 11.99 -7.02
CA ILE A 237 -15.49 11.85 -8.48
C ILE A 237 -15.95 13.15 -9.12
N ILE A 238 -15.01 13.82 -9.80
CA ILE A 238 -15.23 15.09 -10.48
C ILE A 238 -14.80 14.93 -11.93
N ARG A 239 -15.71 15.18 -12.88
CA ARG A 239 -15.42 15.10 -14.34
C ARG A 239 -14.79 13.78 -14.77
N ASN A 240 -15.29 12.66 -14.24
CA ASN A 240 -14.77 11.32 -14.49
C ASN A 240 -13.31 11.09 -14.03
N ASP A 241 -12.86 11.80 -13.00
CA ASP A 241 -11.58 11.56 -12.34
C ASP A 241 -11.76 11.55 -10.81
N LEU A 242 -10.83 10.92 -10.12
CA LEU A 242 -10.76 10.92 -8.66
C LEU A 242 -10.04 12.18 -8.18
N PHE A 243 -10.69 12.87 -7.27
CA PHE A 243 -10.14 14.03 -6.57
C PHE A 243 -10.02 13.73 -5.09
N PHE A 244 -8.88 14.03 -4.50
CA PHE A 244 -8.55 13.81 -3.10
C PHE A 244 -8.32 15.14 -2.40
N GLU A 245 -8.87 15.31 -1.20
CA GLU A 245 -8.81 16.55 -0.43
C GLU A 245 -8.55 16.24 1.05
N LYS A 246 -7.59 16.92 1.66
CA LYS A 246 -7.39 16.87 3.12
C LYS A 246 -8.52 17.65 3.80
N VAL A 247 -9.10 17.03 4.82
CA VAL A 247 -10.17 17.65 5.62
C VAL A 247 -9.61 18.10 6.95
N THR A 248 -9.81 19.37 7.26
CA THR A 248 -9.61 19.91 8.61
C THR A 248 -10.83 19.58 9.47
N TYR A 249 -10.66 19.02 10.66
CA TYR A 249 -11.71 18.60 11.57
C TYR A 249 -11.51 19.12 12.98
#